data_0a0baf27e300345a8c69d03dfaaaf203
#
_entry.id   0a0baf27e300345a8c69d03dfaaaf203
#
_cell.length_a   1.000
_cell.length_b   1.000
_cell.length_c   1.000
_cell.angle_alpha   90.00
_cell.angle_beta   90.00
_cell.angle_gamma   90.00
#
_symmetry.space_group_name_H-M   'P 1'
#
loop_
_entity.id
_entity.type
_entity.pdbx_description
1 polymer ?
#
loop_
_entity_poly.entity_id
_entity_poly.type
_entity_poly.pdbx_seq_one_letter_code
_entity_poly.pdbx_strand_id
1 'polypeptide(L)'
;MRVAARLDGVSKLYGGFAALRKVTVEFAAGSSTVVLGENGAGKSTLLRLIAGLIAPTRGTVQVFGDEPRQQRRRMAYMSHEAMLYDELTAMENLRYFARLHGGCAYGGPERALVAVGLDPALTRPVGQYSQGMRQRAALARVLQTDPELLLLDEPFSNLDVDSAKRMVELLMEFRTRPVSGGGARGRTIILTTHQAHLAGPLAETTLTMKAGTIESVTNSADGGVNR
;
A
#
# COMPACT_ATOMS: atom_id res chain seq x y z
N MET A 1 -13.99 -9.76 14.12
CA MET A 1 -12.96 -8.74 13.77
C MET A 1 -13.56 -7.82 12.73
N ARG A 2 -13.22 -6.51 12.72
CA ARG A 2 -13.65 -5.60 11.64
C ARG A 2 -12.80 -5.89 10.41
N VAL A 3 -13.43 -5.96 9.23
CA VAL A 3 -12.75 -6.23 7.94
C VAL A 3 -12.42 -4.90 7.27
N ALA A 4 -11.17 -4.73 6.83
CA ALA A 4 -10.74 -3.56 6.06
C ALA A 4 -11.04 -3.74 4.57
N ALA A 5 -10.73 -4.92 4.03
CA ALA A 5 -11.06 -5.25 2.65
C ALA A 5 -11.51 -6.71 2.54
N ARG A 6 -12.48 -6.97 1.67
CA ARG A 6 -13.03 -8.29 1.38
C ARG A 6 -13.16 -8.49 -0.12
N LEU A 7 -12.69 -9.60 -0.59
CA LEU A 7 -12.94 -10.10 -1.95
C LEU A 7 -13.73 -11.41 -1.81
N ASP A 8 -14.79 -11.55 -2.61
CA ASP A 8 -15.62 -12.76 -2.63
C ASP A 8 -15.80 -13.26 -4.07
N GLY A 9 -15.19 -14.43 -4.37
CA GLY A 9 -15.22 -15.09 -5.65
C GLY A 9 -14.66 -14.25 -6.82
N VAL A 10 -13.74 -13.33 -6.53
CA VAL A 10 -13.27 -12.33 -7.49
C VAL A 10 -12.44 -12.93 -8.60
N SER A 11 -12.84 -12.65 -9.83
CA SER A 11 -12.05 -12.94 -11.03
C SER A 11 -11.80 -11.65 -11.82
N LYS A 12 -10.61 -11.51 -12.39
CA LYS A 12 -10.27 -10.40 -13.28
C LYS A 12 -9.64 -10.93 -14.56
N LEU A 13 -10.28 -10.64 -15.67
CA LEU A 13 -9.80 -10.99 -17.00
C LEU A 13 -9.38 -9.73 -17.76
N TYR A 14 -8.32 -9.87 -18.53
CA TYR A 14 -7.84 -8.91 -19.52
C TYR A 14 -7.79 -9.62 -20.88
N GLY A 15 -8.83 -9.41 -21.70
CA GLY A 15 -9.04 -10.24 -22.89
C GLY A 15 -9.16 -11.73 -22.52
N GLY A 16 -8.32 -12.57 -23.07
CA GLY A 16 -8.26 -14.01 -22.77
C GLY A 16 -7.42 -14.38 -21.53
N PHE A 17 -6.68 -13.43 -20.95
CA PHE A 17 -5.81 -13.68 -19.81
C PHE A 17 -6.53 -13.46 -18.47
N ALA A 18 -6.53 -14.47 -17.61
CA ALA A 18 -7.10 -14.38 -16.27
C ALA A 18 -6.02 -13.98 -15.24
N ALA A 19 -6.00 -12.69 -14.86
CA ALA A 19 -5.07 -12.17 -13.87
C ALA A 19 -5.44 -12.57 -12.43
N LEU A 20 -6.75 -12.75 -12.14
CA LEU A 20 -7.25 -13.35 -10.90
C LEU A 20 -8.34 -14.37 -11.21
N ARG A 21 -8.39 -15.45 -10.41
CA ARG A 21 -9.27 -16.60 -10.60
C ARG A 21 -9.98 -16.97 -9.31
N LYS A 22 -11.24 -16.55 -9.14
CA LYS A 22 -12.14 -16.88 -8.00
C LYS A 22 -11.46 -16.63 -6.63
N VAL A 23 -10.77 -15.48 -6.48
CA VAL A 23 -10.09 -15.12 -5.24
C VAL A 23 -11.13 -14.76 -4.18
N THR A 24 -11.07 -15.41 -3.02
CA THR A 24 -11.83 -15.09 -1.82
C THR A 24 -10.87 -14.90 -0.66
N VAL A 25 -10.87 -13.68 -0.06
CA VAL A 25 -9.98 -13.31 1.04
C VAL A 25 -10.52 -12.12 1.81
N GLU A 26 -10.21 -12.09 3.11
CA GLU A 26 -10.47 -10.96 4.01
C GLU A 26 -9.16 -10.41 4.58
N PHE A 27 -9.08 -9.10 4.65
CA PHE A 27 -7.99 -8.36 5.30
C PHE A 27 -8.54 -7.70 6.56
N ALA A 28 -7.97 -8.05 7.71
CA ALA A 28 -8.42 -7.52 9.00
C ALA A 28 -8.06 -6.04 9.15
N ALA A 29 -8.96 -5.24 9.72
CA ALA A 29 -8.68 -3.84 10.02
C ALA A 29 -7.67 -3.71 11.17
N GLY A 30 -6.69 -2.83 11.01
CA GLY A 30 -5.61 -2.60 11.97
C GLY A 30 -4.50 -3.66 11.89
N SER A 31 -4.46 -4.48 10.84
CA SER A 31 -3.39 -5.46 10.62
C SER A 31 -2.48 -5.08 9.46
N SER A 32 -1.35 -5.74 9.37
CA SER A 32 -0.42 -5.65 8.24
C SER A 32 -0.35 -7.00 7.51
N THR A 33 -0.71 -6.99 6.23
CA THR A 33 -0.68 -8.17 5.36
C THR A 33 0.37 -7.99 4.26
N VAL A 34 1.27 -8.95 4.16
CA VAL A 34 2.26 -9.04 3.08
C VAL A 34 1.77 -10.05 2.03
N VAL A 35 1.61 -9.59 0.79
CA VAL A 35 1.22 -10.43 -0.34
C VAL A 35 2.45 -10.79 -1.14
N LEU A 36 2.83 -12.06 -1.09
CA LEU A 36 3.97 -12.64 -1.78
C LEU A 36 3.55 -13.33 -3.08
N GLY A 37 4.47 -13.48 -4.00
CA GLY A 37 4.29 -14.23 -5.23
C GLY A 37 5.22 -13.71 -6.34
N GLU A 38 5.42 -14.53 -7.36
CA GLU A 38 6.22 -14.19 -8.52
C GLU A 38 5.61 -13.03 -9.34
N ASN A 39 6.39 -12.50 -10.28
CA ASN A 39 5.87 -11.54 -11.25
C ASN A 39 4.76 -12.21 -12.07
N GLY A 40 3.65 -11.50 -12.28
CA GLY A 40 2.48 -12.05 -12.97
C GLY A 40 1.53 -12.89 -12.08
N ALA A 41 1.83 -13.11 -10.79
CA ALA A 41 0.94 -13.84 -9.87
C ALA A 41 -0.41 -13.17 -9.59
N GLY A 42 -0.60 -11.90 -10.00
CA GLY A 42 -1.85 -11.16 -9.81
C GLY A 42 -1.83 -10.15 -8.66
N LYS A 43 -0.70 -9.98 -7.96
CA LYS A 43 -0.56 -9.10 -6.79
C LYS A 43 -1.02 -7.65 -7.04
N SER A 44 -0.47 -6.99 -8.06
CA SER A 44 -0.86 -5.61 -8.41
C SER A 44 -2.32 -5.51 -8.83
N THR A 45 -2.86 -6.54 -9.50
CA THR A 45 -4.28 -6.62 -9.87
C THR A 45 -5.16 -6.69 -8.62
N LEU A 46 -4.76 -7.47 -7.62
CA LEU A 46 -5.43 -7.56 -6.32
C LEU A 46 -5.49 -6.18 -5.64
N LEU A 47 -4.35 -5.48 -5.52
CA LEU A 47 -4.32 -4.15 -4.91
C LEU A 47 -5.14 -3.11 -5.69
N ARG A 48 -5.08 -3.13 -7.02
CA ARG A 48 -5.85 -2.19 -7.85
C ARG A 48 -7.37 -2.40 -7.74
N LEU A 49 -7.83 -3.64 -7.53
CA LEU A 49 -9.22 -3.94 -7.24
C LEU A 49 -9.64 -3.40 -5.88
N ILE A 50 -8.84 -3.62 -4.83
CA ILE A 50 -9.09 -3.07 -3.49
C ILE A 50 -9.07 -1.54 -3.52
N ALA A 51 -8.14 -0.92 -4.28
CA ALA A 51 -8.08 0.53 -4.46
C ALA A 51 -9.26 1.12 -5.27
N GLY A 52 -10.09 0.27 -5.89
CA GLY A 52 -11.20 0.72 -6.75
C GLY A 52 -10.76 1.35 -8.06
N LEU A 53 -9.50 1.12 -8.46
CA LEU A 53 -8.93 1.62 -9.72
C LEU A 53 -9.42 0.81 -10.93
N ILE A 54 -9.74 -0.46 -10.72
CA ILE A 54 -10.32 -1.35 -11.71
C ILE A 54 -11.51 -2.10 -11.10
N ALA A 55 -12.47 -2.50 -11.93
CA ALA A 55 -13.58 -3.33 -11.49
C ALA A 55 -13.28 -4.82 -11.70
N PRO A 56 -13.80 -5.73 -10.85
CA PRO A 56 -13.72 -7.16 -11.09
C PRO A 56 -14.55 -7.55 -12.33
N THR A 57 -14.16 -8.64 -13.00
CA THR A 57 -14.97 -9.24 -14.08
C THR A 57 -16.11 -10.08 -13.49
N ARG A 58 -15.86 -10.75 -12.35
CA ARG A 58 -16.83 -11.51 -11.56
C ARG A 58 -16.51 -11.38 -10.08
N GLY A 59 -17.49 -11.61 -9.23
CA GLY A 59 -17.36 -11.52 -7.78
C GLY A 59 -17.49 -10.08 -7.28
N THR A 60 -17.29 -9.88 -5.99
CA THR A 60 -17.45 -8.58 -5.31
C THR A 60 -16.23 -8.20 -4.52
N VAL A 61 -15.96 -6.88 -4.46
CA VAL A 61 -14.90 -6.29 -3.63
C VAL A 61 -15.54 -5.25 -2.73
N GLN A 62 -15.23 -5.31 -1.44
CA GLN A 62 -15.68 -4.35 -0.44
C GLN A 62 -14.49 -3.82 0.35
N VAL A 63 -14.54 -2.53 0.69
CA VAL A 63 -13.59 -1.87 1.60
C VAL A 63 -14.39 -1.21 2.70
N PHE A 64 -14.09 -1.55 3.96
CA PHE A 64 -14.84 -1.13 5.14
C PHE A 64 -16.36 -1.38 5.05
N GLY A 65 -16.75 -2.40 4.29
CA GLY A 65 -18.16 -2.81 4.10
C GLY A 65 -18.87 -2.22 2.88
N ASP A 66 -18.24 -1.27 2.17
CA ASP A 66 -18.81 -0.59 1.01
C ASP A 66 -18.00 -0.85 -0.26
N GLU A 67 -18.50 -0.35 -1.40
CA GLU A 67 -17.74 -0.36 -2.64
C GLU A 67 -16.43 0.45 -2.50
N PRO A 68 -15.29 -0.04 -3.05
CA PRO A 68 -13.99 0.63 -2.90
C PRO A 68 -14.00 2.11 -3.29
N ARG A 69 -14.73 2.48 -4.35
CA ARG A 69 -14.80 3.87 -4.84
C ARG A 69 -15.43 4.83 -3.83
N GLN A 70 -16.32 4.36 -2.96
CA GLN A 70 -16.96 5.16 -1.92
C GLN A 70 -16.00 5.42 -0.75
N GLN A 71 -15.03 4.54 -0.56
CA GLN A 71 -14.06 4.59 0.55
C GLN A 71 -12.70 5.21 0.19
N ARG A 72 -12.56 5.76 -1.04
CA ARG A 72 -11.28 6.29 -1.55
C ARG A 72 -10.62 7.37 -0.68
N ARG A 73 -11.39 8.09 0.15
CA ARG A 73 -10.83 9.09 1.09
C ARG A 73 -10.18 8.46 2.31
N ARG A 74 -10.51 7.21 2.62
CA ARG A 74 -9.97 6.45 3.76
C ARG A 74 -8.82 5.55 3.37
N MET A 75 -8.48 5.47 2.07
CA MET A 75 -7.39 4.65 1.59
C MET A 75 -6.44 5.42 0.68
N ALA A 76 -5.19 4.98 0.63
CA ALA A 76 -4.21 5.45 -0.32
C ALA A 76 -3.52 4.28 -1.02
N TYR A 77 -3.19 4.47 -2.29
CA TYR A 77 -2.50 3.50 -3.11
C TYR A 77 -1.20 4.08 -3.65
N MET A 78 -0.11 3.39 -3.37
CA MET A 78 1.21 3.62 -3.94
C MET A 78 1.47 2.53 -4.97
N SER A 79 1.57 2.90 -6.24
CA SER A 79 1.92 1.99 -7.31
C SER A 79 3.43 1.74 -7.36
N HIS A 80 3.84 0.73 -8.11
CA HIS A 80 5.25 0.48 -8.43
C HIS A 80 5.93 1.71 -9.07
N GLU A 81 5.20 2.48 -9.89
CA GLU A 81 5.65 3.76 -10.39
C GLU A 81 5.38 4.86 -9.36
N ALA A 82 6.30 5.78 -9.18
CA ALA A 82 6.21 6.85 -8.17
C ALA A 82 5.00 7.76 -8.36
N MET A 83 4.48 7.87 -9.58
CA MET A 83 3.35 8.77 -9.97
C MET A 83 3.57 10.20 -9.47
N LEU A 84 4.76 10.73 -9.74
CA LEU A 84 5.16 12.09 -9.45
C LEU A 84 5.48 12.81 -10.76
N TYR A 85 5.28 14.12 -10.79
CA TYR A 85 5.68 14.97 -11.89
C TYR A 85 7.16 15.25 -11.81
N ASP A 86 7.92 14.80 -12.79
CA ASP A 86 9.38 14.82 -12.80
C ASP A 86 9.95 16.25 -12.83
N GLU A 87 9.21 17.19 -13.39
CA GLU A 87 9.58 18.60 -13.52
C GLU A 87 9.36 19.40 -12.22
N LEU A 88 8.58 18.87 -11.29
CA LEU A 88 8.27 19.52 -10.02
C LEU A 88 9.20 19.03 -8.90
N THR A 89 9.44 19.90 -7.92
CA THR A 89 10.05 19.52 -6.65
C THR A 89 9.14 18.54 -5.87
N ALA A 90 9.65 17.85 -4.88
CA ALA A 90 8.85 17.00 -4.01
C ALA A 90 7.75 17.82 -3.30
N MET A 91 8.08 19.01 -2.81
CA MET A 91 7.13 19.92 -2.17
C MET A 91 5.99 20.32 -3.09
N GLU A 92 6.28 20.71 -4.34
CA GLU A 92 5.27 21.08 -5.33
C GLU A 92 4.38 19.90 -5.69
N ASN A 93 4.96 18.71 -5.89
CA ASN A 93 4.21 17.47 -6.08
C ASN A 93 3.22 17.24 -4.93
N LEU A 94 3.67 17.26 -3.69
CA LEU A 94 2.81 17.02 -2.54
C LEU A 94 1.70 18.08 -2.42
N ARG A 95 2.02 19.35 -2.62
CA ARG A 95 1.02 20.45 -2.64
C ARG A 95 -0.02 20.25 -3.73
N TYR A 96 0.40 19.83 -4.93
CA TYR A 96 -0.51 19.51 -6.02
C TYR A 96 -1.49 18.40 -5.65
N PHE A 97 -0.98 17.27 -5.16
CA PHE A 97 -1.82 16.15 -4.76
C PHE A 97 -2.71 16.49 -3.54
N ALA A 98 -2.22 17.26 -2.57
CA ALA A 98 -3.03 17.73 -1.45
C ALA A 98 -4.27 18.51 -1.94
N ARG A 99 -4.11 19.42 -2.91
CA ARG A 99 -5.22 20.16 -3.51
C ARG A 99 -6.23 19.25 -4.20
N LEU A 100 -5.77 18.24 -4.94
CA LEU A 100 -6.64 17.26 -5.61
C LEU A 100 -7.48 16.43 -4.62
N HIS A 101 -6.93 16.13 -3.43
CA HIS A 101 -7.62 15.37 -2.39
C HIS A 101 -8.48 16.23 -1.45
N GLY A 102 -8.51 17.55 -1.63
CA GLY A 102 -9.30 18.47 -0.80
C GLY A 102 -8.63 18.85 0.52
N GLY A 103 -7.31 18.75 0.58
CA GLY A 103 -6.48 19.12 1.73
C GLY A 103 -5.47 18.07 2.12
N CYS A 104 -4.72 18.37 3.17
CA CYS A 104 -3.71 17.47 3.74
C CYS A 104 -4.06 17.18 5.21
N ALA A 105 -4.38 15.92 5.51
CA ALA A 105 -4.78 15.52 6.86
C ALA A 105 -3.58 15.26 7.80
N TYR A 106 -2.38 15.01 7.25
CA TYR A 106 -1.18 14.62 8.00
C TYR A 106 -0.38 15.80 8.58
N GLY A 107 -0.93 17.01 8.61
CA GLY A 107 -0.23 18.20 9.08
C GLY A 107 0.64 18.88 8.02
N GLY A 108 0.37 18.62 6.75
CA GLY A 108 0.97 19.31 5.61
C GLY A 108 2.02 18.52 4.83
N PRO A 109 2.31 18.97 3.60
CA PRO A 109 3.34 18.38 2.74
C PRO A 109 4.73 18.36 3.39
N GLU A 110 5.10 19.42 4.11
CA GLU A 110 6.38 19.51 4.82
C GLU A 110 6.55 18.35 5.80
N ARG A 111 5.54 18.12 6.65
CA ARG A 111 5.59 17.04 7.65
C ARG A 111 5.67 15.66 6.99
N ALA A 112 4.98 15.46 5.88
CA ALA A 112 5.04 14.21 5.14
C ALA A 112 6.44 13.95 4.54
N LEU A 113 7.11 14.99 4.02
CA LEU A 113 8.48 14.90 3.52
C LEU A 113 9.48 14.60 4.64
N VAL A 114 9.38 15.32 5.75
CA VAL A 114 10.23 15.08 6.94
C VAL A 114 10.07 13.64 7.43
N ALA A 115 8.83 13.14 7.49
CA ALA A 115 8.54 11.79 7.96
C ALA A 115 9.23 10.71 7.13
N VAL A 116 9.43 10.93 5.83
CA VAL A 116 10.15 10.00 4.94
C VAL A 116 11.64 10.33 4.81
N GLY A 117 12.16 11.25 5.62
CA GLY A 117 13.57 11.66 5.62
C GLY A 117 13.98 12.41 4.35
N LEU A 118 13.08 13.21 3.78
CA LEU A 118 13.37 14.14 2.70
C LEU A 118 13.31 15.57 3.24
N ASP A 119 14.32 16.39 2.85
CA ASP A 119 14.34 17.81 3.18
C ASP A 119 13.25 18.55 2.37
N PRO A 120 12.26 19.19 3.02
CA PRO A 120 11.23 19.98 2.34
C PRO A 120 11.77 21.17 1.53
N ALA A 121 12.95 21.67 1.87
CA ALA A 121 13.60 22.81 1.22
C ALA A 121 14.34 22.43 -0.07
N LEU A 122 14.39 21.15 -0.45
CA LEU A 122 15.02 20.74 -1.71
C LEU A 122 14.32 21.36 -2.91
N THR A 123 15.06 22.17 -3.67
CA THR A 123 14.57 22.90 -4.85
C THR A 123 14.76 22.16 -6.17
N ARG A 124 15.52 21.06 -6.18
CA ARG A 124 15.72 20.27 -7.40
C ARG A 124 14.46 19.45 -7.75
N PRO A 125 14.14 19.31 -9.05
CA PRO A 125 13.02 18.50 -9.50
C PRO A 125 13.16 17.02 -9.13
N VAL A 126 12.01 16.34 -8.96
CA VAL A 126 11.97 14.91 -8.62
C VAL A 126 12.62 14.03 -9.68
N GLY A 127 12.62 14.46 -10.96
CA GLY A 127 13.31 13.78 -12.05
C GLY A 127 14.82 13.62 -11.82
N GLN A 128 15.43 14.46 -10.96
CA GLN A 128 16.86 14.40 -10.58
C GLN A 128 17.10 13.64 -9.28
N TYR A 129 16.07 13.03 -8.69
CA TYR A 129 16.21 12.25 -7.46
C TYR A 129 16.78 10.86 -7.74
N SER A 130 17.50 10.30 -6.77
CA SER A 130 17.81 8.87 -6.80
C SER A 130 16.51 8.05 -6.71
N GLN A 131 16.53 6.79 -7.12
CA GLN A 131 15.38 5.90 -7.04
C GLN A 131 14.81 5.84 -5.60
N GLY A 132 15.68 5.72 -4.60
CA GLY A 132 15.29 5.73 -3.20
C GLY A 132 14.64 7.04 -2.75
N MET A 133 15.12 8.19 -3.23
CA MET A 133 14.46 9.48 -2.97
C MET A 133 13.10 9.58 -3.64
N ARG A 134 12.99 9.12 -4.90
CA ARG A 134 11.70 9.09 -5.62
C ARG A 134 10.69 8.21 -4.90
N GLN A 135 11.10 7.03 -4.43
CA GLN A 135 10.24 6.10 -3.70
C GLN A 135 9.77 6.70 -2.36
N ARG A 136 10.67 7.37 -1.62
CA ARG A 136 10.31 8.09 -0.39
C ARG A 136 9.37 9.26 -0.66
N ALA A 137 9.56 10.02 -1.74
CA ALA A 137 8.63 11.08 -2.13
C ALA A 137 7.25 10.52 -2.52
N ALA A 138 7.20 9.38 -3.21
CA ALA A 138 5.95 8.67 -3.52
C ALA A 138 5.25 8.18 -2.24
N LEU A 139 6.00 7.69 -1.25
CA LEU A 139 5.44 7.34 0.06
C LEU A 139 4.89 8.57 0.78
N ALA A 140 5.65 9.69 0.82
CA ALA A 140 5.16 10.94 1.42
C ALA A 140 3.83 11.41 0.77
N ARG A 141 3.72 11.29 -0.55
CA ARG A 141 2.50 11.62 -1.31
C ARG A 141 1.28 10.85 -0.81
N VAL A 142 1.40 9.57 -0.52
CA VAL A 142 0.27 8.76 -0.04
C VAL A 142 0.04 8.93 1.46
N LEU A 143 1.08 9.10 2.26
CA LEU A 143 0.96 9.30 3.70
C LEU A 143 0.31 10.64 4.06
N GLN A 144 0.50 11.71 3.27
CA GLN A 144 -0.11 13.02 3.55
C GLN A 144 -1.64 13.02 3.59
N THR A 145 -2.28 12.02 2.97
CA THR A 145 -3.75 11.87 3.01
C THR A 145 -4.26 11.24 4.30
N ASP A 146 -3.36 10.80 5.17
CA ASP A 146 -3.65 10.16 6.47
C ASP A 146 -4.60 8.93 6.38
N PRO A 147 -4.32 7.96 5.50
CA PRO A 147 -5.25 6.87 5.20
C PRO A 147 -5.40 5.88 6.36
N GLU A 148 -6.60 5.29 6.49
CA GLU A 148 -6.86 4.15 7.39
C GLU A 148 -6.36 2.83 6.76
N LEU A 149 -6.42 2.73 5.42
CA LEU A 149 -5.92 1.60 4.63
C LEU A 149 -4.85 2.08 3.65
N LEU A 150 -3.64 1.60 3.82
CA LEU A 150 -2.51 1.87 2.95
C LEU A 150 -2.22 0.65 2.07
N LEU A 151 -2.27 0.84 0.76
CA LEU A 151 -2.01 -0.17 -0.26
C LEU A 151 -0.68 0.15 -0.95
N LEU A 152 0.29 -0.76 -0.89
CA LEU A 152 1.64 -0.54 -1.41
C LEU A 152 2.02 -1.64 -2.41
N ASP A 153 2.25 -1.25 -3.66
CA ASP A 153 2.63 -2.17 -4.73
C ASP A 153 4.14 -2.13 -4.94
N GLU A 154 4.84 -3.19 -4.48
CA GLU A 154 6.30 -3.35 -4.54
C GLU A 154 7.08 -2.14 -3.95
N PRO A 155 6.81 -1.69 -2.71
CA PRO A 155 7.39 -0.46 -2.15
C PRO A 155 8.91 -0.52 -1.97
N PHE A 156 9.51 -1.70 -1.96
CA PHE A 156 10.95 -1.90 -1.75
C PHE A 156 11.75 -2.03 -3.06
N SER A 157 11.06 -2.02 -4.20
CA SER A 157 11.72 -2.17 -5.50
C SER A 157 12.74 -1.07 -5.77
N ASN A 158 13.93 -1.47 -6.24
CA ASN A 158 15.03 -0.56 -6.57
C ASN A 158 15.57 0.28 -5.40
N LEU A 159 15.32 -0.15 -4.16
CA LEU A 159 15.93 0.45 -2.97
C LEU A 159 17.22 -0.31 -2.60
N ASP A 160 18.23 0.43 -2.15
CA ASP A 160 19.35 -0.14 -1.41
C ASP A 160 18.88 -0.65 -0.04
N VAL A 161 19.71 -1.48 0.59
CA VAL A 161 19.38 -2.15 1.86
C VAL A 161 18.99 -1.15 2.97
N ASP A 162 19.70 -0.03 3.06
CA ASP A 162 19.47 0.96 4.12
C ASP A 162 18.19 1.77 3.85
N SER A 163 17.90 2.08 2.59
CA SER A 163 16.66 2.73 2.19
C SER A 163 15.45 1.82 2.42
N ALA A 164 15.60 0.52 2.14
CA ALA A 164 14.55 -0.46 2.40
C ALA A 164 14.26 -0.63 3.90
N LYS A 165 15.30 -0.71 4.75
CA LYS A 165 15.14 -0.76 6.21
C LYS A 165 14.40 0.47 6.73
N ARG A 166 14.82 1.67 6.32
CA ARG A 166 14.13 2.92 6.71
C ARG A 166 12.67 2.94 6.26
N MET A 167 12.37 2.41 5.07
CA MET A 167 10.99 2.29 4.61
C MET A 167 10.16 1.37 5.51
N VAL A 168 10.71 0.22 5.92
CA VAL A 168 10.06 -0.71 6.86
C VAL A 168 9.78 -0.01 8.20
N GLU A 169 10.77 0.67 8.78
CA GLU A 169 10.61 1.41 10.04
C GLU A 169 9.49 2.47 9.96
N LEU A 170 9.46 3.24 8.87
CA LEU A 170 8.41 4.23 8.61
C LEU A 170 7.02 3.60 8.52
N LEU A 171 6.90 2.45 7.86
CA LEU A 171 5.62 1.74 7.73
C LEU A 171 5.18 1.13 9.07
N MET A 172 6.11 0.61 9.87
CA MET A 172 5.82 0.14 11.24
C MET A 172 5.33 1.30 12.12
N GLU A 173 6.01 2.44 12.09
CA GLU A 173 5.58 3.64 12.82
C GLU A 173 4.20 4.12 12.34
N PHE A 174 3.98 4.19 11.02
CA PHE A 174 2.69 4.58 10.44
C PHE A 174 1.57 3.66 10.93
N ARG A 175 1.79 2.36 11.01
CA ARG A 175 0.79 1.37 11.44
C ARG A 175 0.32 1.62 12.88
N THR A 176 1.22 2.01 13.77
CA THR A 176 0.89 2.24 15.20
C THR A 176 0.18 3.55 15.47
N ARG A 177 0.15 4.48 14.50
CA ARG A 177 -0.53 5.77 14.67
C ARG A 177 -2.03 5.61 14.77
N PRO A 178 -2.71 6.31 15.69
CA PRO A 178 -4.16 6.30 15.74
C PRO A 178 -4.75 6.87 14.45
N VAL A 179 -5.91 6.36 14.08
CA VAL A 179 -6.70 6.89 12.95
C VAL A 179 -7.40 8.16 13.39
N SER A 180 -7.27 9.23 12.62
CA SER A 180 -7.98 10.50 12.89
C SER A 180 -9.50 10.28 12.83
N GLY A 181 -10.21 10.50 13.96
CA GLY A 181 -11.67 10.35 14.00
C GLY A 181 -12.20 9.15 14.78
N GLY A 182 -11.37 8.37 15.45
CA GLY A 182 -11.83 7.42 16.49
C GLY A 182 -11.63 5.95 16.16
N GLY A 183 -11.07 5.27 17.11
CA GLY A 183 -10.91 3.81 17.17
C GLY A 183 -9.52 3.44 17.68
N ALA A 184 -9.45 2.67 18.75
CA ALA A 184 -8.21 2.21 19.41
C ALA A 184 -7.39 1.23 18.53
N ARG A 185 -7.70 1.06 17.25
CA ARG A 185 -7.00 0.16 16.34
C ARG A 185 -6.09 0.93 15.42
N GLY A 186 -4.89 0.40 15.22
CA GLY A 186 -3.90 0.92 14.28
C GLY A 186 -4.39 0.92 12.82
N ARG A 187 -3.57 1.46 11.95
CA ARG A 187 -3.85 1.53 10.49
C ARG A 187 -3.63 0.18 9.84
N THR A 188 -4.33 -0.05 8.75
CA THR A 188 -4.21 -1.27 7.96
C THR A 188 -3.20 -1.07 6.84
N ILE A 189 -2.29 -2.02 6.67
CA ILE A 189 -1.35 -2.04 5.54
C ILE A 189 -1.55 -3.33 4.75
N ILE A 190 -1.68 -3.22 3.44
CA ILE A 190 -1.59 -4.35 2.51
C ILE A 190 -0.48 -4.00 1.53
N LEU A 191 0.59 -4.77 1.54
CA LEU A 191 1.71 -4.55 0.62
C LEU A 191 2.01 -5.80 -0.21
N THR A 192 2.40 -5.59 -1.45
CA THR A 192 2.91 -6.65 -2.32
C THR A 192 4.42 -6.58 -2.40
N THR A 193 5.09 -7.71 -2.41
CA THR A 193 6.52 -7.78 -2.71
C THR A 193 6.93 -9.19 -3.15
N HIS A 194 8.05 -9.27 -3.85
CA HIS A 194 8.79 -10.52 -4.10
C HIS A 194 9.98 -10.66 -3.13
N GLN A 195 10.25 -9.66 -2.29
CA GLN A 195 11.36 -9.59 -1.34
C GLN A 195 10.87 -9.88 0.09
N ALA A 196 10.49 -11.15 0.34
CA ALA A 196 9.90 -11.57 1.61
C ALA A 196 10.76 -11.20 2.85
N HIS A 197 12.10 -11.25 2.70
CA HIS A 197 13.04 -10.97 3.79
C HIS A 197 12.97 -9.51 4.28
N LEU A 198 12.66 -8.54 3.40
CA LEU A 198 12.48 -7.14 3.78
C LEU A 198 11.13 -6.90 4.46
N ALA A 199 10.10 -7.58 3.99
CA ALA A 199 8.74 -7.40 4.49
C ALA A 199 8.46 -8.14 5.81
N GLY A 200 9.33 -9.07 6.22
CA GLY A 200 9.16 -9.90 7.42
C GLY A 200 8.74 -9.13 8.68
N PRO A 201 9.40 -8.02 9.05
CA PRO A 201 9.01 -7.23 10.22
C PRO A 201 7.59 -6.62 10.15
N LEU A 202 7.04 -6.45 8.95
CA LEU A 202 5.69 -5.93 8.73
C LEU A 202 4.62 -7.02 8.67
N ALA A 203 5.00 -8.29 8.48
CA ALA A 203 4.09 -9.38 8.19
C ALA A 203 3.41 -9.91 9.47
N GLU A 204 2.19 -9.45 9.78
CA GLU A 204 1.30 -10.13 10.72
C GLU A 204 0.55 -11.28 10.03
N THR A 205 0.21 -11.07 8.77
CA THR A 205 -0.36 -12.10 7.89
C THR A 205 0.45 -12.12 6.59
N THR A 206 0.83 -13.30 6.15
CA THR A 206 1.45 -13.52 4.84
C THR A 206 0.47 -14.25 3.94
N LEU A 207 0.19 -13.68 2.77
CA LEU A 207 -0.65 -14.26 1.74
C LEU A 207 0.20 -14.57 0.52
N THR A 208 0.28 -15.84 0.11
CA THR A 208 1.04 -16.23 -1.08
C THR A 208 0.10 -16.39 -2.27
N MET A 209 0.45 -15.74 -3.37
CA MET A 209 -0.29 -15.82 -4.64
C MET A 209 0.51 -16.54 -5.71
N LYS A 210 -0.18 -17.37 -6.50
CA LYS A 210 0.37 -18.07 -7.66
C LYS A 210 -0.66 -18.15 -8.79
N ALA A 211 -0.26 -17.77 -9.99
CA ALA A 211 -1.09 -17.87 -11.21
C ALA A 211 -2.53 -17.31 -11.05
N GLY A 212 -2.68 -16.20 -10.32
CA GLY A 212 -3.97 -15.53 -10.11
C GLY A 212 -4.85 -16.15 -9.03
N THR A 213 -4.33 -17.06 -8.21
CA THR A 213 -5.03 -17.68 -7.08
C THR A 213 -4.27 -17.45 -5.76
N ILE A 214 -4.95 -17.61 -4.63
CA ILE A 214 -4.31 -17.67 -3.32
C ILE A 214 -3.87 -19.12 -3.08
N GLU A 215 -2.58 -19.30 -2.81
CA GLU A 215 -1.98 -20.61 -2.51
C GLU A 215 -1.97 -20.88 -1.00
N SER A 216 -1.65 -19.88 -0.20
CA SER A 216 -1.63 -20.00 1.27
C SER A 216 -1.88 -18.66 1.96
N VAL A 217 -2.38 -18.75 3.20
CA VAL A 217 -2.49 -17.63 4.14
C VAL A 217 -1.92 -18.10 5.47
N THR A 218 -0.89 -17.43 5.99
CA THR A 218 -0.23 -17.75 7.25
C THR A 218 -0.22 -16.54 8.18
N ASN A 219 -0.52 -16.74 9.45
CA ASN A 219 -0.46 -15.70 10.47
C ASN A 219 0.84 -15.84 11.27
N SER A 220 1.51 -14.73 11.55
CA SER A 220 2.75 -14.75 12.34
C SER A 220 2.56 -15.29 13.76
N ALA A 221 1.33 -15.27 14.29
CA ALA A 221 1.00 -15.87 15.59
C ALA A 221 1.03 -17.42 15.59
N ASP A 222 0.90 -18.06 14.41
CA ASP A 222 0.88 -19.53 14.29
C ASP A 222 2.29 -20.13 14.09
N GLY A 223 3.31 -19.29 13.88
CA GLY A 223 4.71 -19.70 13.65
C GLY A 223 5.54 -20.00 14.90
N GLY A 224 4.93 -19.99 16.07
CA GLY A 224 5.60 -20.08 17.38
C GLY A 224 5.51 -21.44 18.09
N VAL A 225 5.44 -22.59 17.40
CA VAL A 225 5.71 -23.92 18.02
C VAL A 225 6.11 -24.92 16.92
N ASN A 226 7.40 -25.02 16.65
CA ASN A 226 8.05 -26.30 16.40
C ASN A 226 9.56 -26.12 16.59
N ARG A 227 10.02 -26.56 17.77
CA ARG A 227 11.40 -26.95 18.02
C ARG A 227 11.61 -28.37 17.56
#